data_03e69fee0564ec66f2ffd2a04c4b4e07
#
_entry.id   03e69fee0564ec66f2ffd2a04c4b4e07
#
_cell.length_a   1.000
_cell.length_b   1.000
_cell.length_c   1.000
_cell.angle_alpha   90.00
_cell.angle_beta   90.00
_cell.angle_gamma   90.00
#
_symmetry.space_group_name_H-M   'P 1'
#
loop_
_entity.id
_entity.type
_entity.pdbx_description
1 polymer ?
#
loop_
_entity_poly.entity_id
_entity_poly.type
_entity_poly.pdbx_seq_one_letter_code
_entity_poly.pdbx_strand_id
1 'polypeptide(L)'
;RMKKLLTRLFIAMLILTFTPTMNTQAKAKIKLNKTKISLQRGKTYTLKVKGTKKKVKWSSNKKTIATVTRKGKVTAQKPGTAVITAKIGKKKYKCKVKVWQKTTKKPTKTNTEPNPIGTRVNPADPRTGITLDTTGGTVYFKLTETLKGQEAENRLLQMNQSLEEIKQGEYEHTGTTLVLFVYDVQAVNGFAAYPLNGLDIINSYTLYDGTCSKNIKNIESFYLSEGYEAMIPTNLNLYTGASSKMYEALWIPNEMTSFSNQIYTKNLTPYWVRYQF
;
A
#
# COMPACT_ATOMS: atom_id res chain seq x y z
N ARG A 1 -55.02 55.22 1.54
CA ARG A 1 -54.76 53.99 0.77
C ARG A 1 -53.28 53.60 0.69
N MET A 2 -52.31 54.55 0.60
CA MET A 2 -50.88 54.29 0.55
C MET A 2 -50.27 53.65 1.79
N LYS A 3 -50.68 54.05 3.01
CA LYS A 3 -50.17 53.50 4.28
C LYS A 3 -50.45 51.98 4.46
N LYS A 4 -51.61 51.52 4.00
CA LYS A 4 -51.98 50.09 4.07
C LYS A 4 -51.19 49.23 3.05
N LEU A 5 -50.73 49.82 1.93
CA LEU A 5 -49.93 49.16 0.92
C LEU A 5 -48.50 48.97 1.39
N LEU A 6 -47.91 49.98 2.03
CA LEU A 6 -46.57 49.92 2.63
C LEU A 6 -46.46 48.89 3.75
N THR A 7 -47.50 48.77 4.62
CA THR A 7 -47.50 47.77 5.70
C THR A 7 -47.57 46.32 5.15
N ARG A 8 -48.30 46.11 4.04
CA ARG A 8 -48.36 44.79 3.39
C ARG A 8 -47.07 44.42 2.66
N LEU A 9 -46.38 45.40 2.07
CA LEU A 9 -45.05 45.17 1.48
C LEU A 9 -43.99 44.87 2.55
N PHE A 10 -44.04 45.56 3.71
CA PHE A 10 -43.11 45.30 4.82
C PHE A 10 -43.29 43.91 5.44
N ILE A 11 -44.54 43.44 5.57
CA ILE A 11 -44.85 42.10 6.09
C ILE A 11 -44.45 41.02 5.06
N ALA A 12 -44.65 41.28 3.76
CA ALA A 12 -44.19 40.38 2.72
C ALA A 12 -42.66 40.27 2.64
N MET A 13 -41.93 41.36 2.92
CA MET A 13 -40.46 41.39 2.92
C MET A 13 -39.86 40.72 4.18
N LEU A 14 -40.58 40.71 5.32
CA LEU A 14 -40.15 40.05 6.55
C LEU A 14 -40.32 38.53 6.54
N ILE A 15 -41.21 38.01 5.69
CA ILE A 15 -41.45 36.55 5.55
C ILE A 15 -40.44 35.89 4.61
N LEU A 16 -39.75 36.67 3.76
CA LEU A 16 -38.79 36.13 2.77
C LEU A 16 -37.38 35.85 3.33
N THR A 17 -37.09 36.23 4.59
CA THR A 17 -35.75 36.07 5.18
C THR A 17 -35.62 34.92 6.17
N PHE A 18 -36.69 34.16 6.41
CA PHE A 18 -36.61 32.98 7.28
C PHE A 18 -36.70 31.70 6.46
N THR A 19 -35.71 31.48 5.61
CA THR A 19 -35.44 30.13 5.10
C THR A 19 -34.68 29.39 6.20
N PRO A 20 -35.25 28.35 6.83
CA PRO A 20 -34.44 27.49 7.68
C PRO A 20 -33.38 26.83 6.79
N THR A 21 -32.14 27.24 6.95
CA THR A 21 -31.01 26.49 6.40
C THR A 21 -31.05 25.09 7.01
N MET A 22 -31.65 24.15 6.32
CA MET A 22 -31.53 22.75 6.66
C MET A 22 -30.06 22.39 6.54
N ASN A 23 -29.36 22.48 7.65
CA ASN A 23 -27.99 21.99 7.79
C ASN A 23 -28.07 20.46 7.71
N THR A 24 -28.12 19.91 6.47
CA THR A 24 -27.99 18.50 6.22
C THR A 24 -26.55 18.11 6.54
N GLN A 25 -26.26 17.88 7.83
CA GLN A 25 -25.01 17.26 8.24
C GLN A 25 -24.94 15.91 7.54
N ALA A 26 -24.15 15.85 6.49
CA ALA A 26 -23.83 14.61 5.81
C ALA A 26 -23.31 13.61 6.85
N LYS A 27 -24.04 12.51 7.06
CA LYS A 27 -23.72 11.50 8.05
C LYS A 27 -22.38 10.89 7.68
N ALA A 28 -21.34 11.21 8.43
CA ALA A 28 -19.97 10.77 8.15
C ALA A 28 -19.91 9.25 7.93
N LYS A 29 -19.38 8.83 6.78
CA LYS A 29 -19.26 7.40 6.43
C LYS A 29 -18.32 6.71 7.43
N ILE A 30 -18.81 5.66 8.07
CA ILE A 30 -18.00 4.89 9.03
C ILE A 30 -16.96 4.07 8.28
N LYS A 31 -15.67 4.25 8.59
CA LYS A 31 -14.55 3.52 7.97
C LYS A 31 -13.42 3.26 8.95
N LEU A 32 -12.60 2.24 8.66
CA LEU A 32 -11.30 2.03 9.32
C LEU A 32 -10.27 3.02 8.77
N ASN A 33 -9.29 3.38 9.60
CA ASN A 33 -8.14 4.17 9.16
C ASN A 33 -7.20 3.38 8.22
N LYS A 34 -7.19 2.04 8.29
CA LYS A 34 -6.48 1.14 7.38
C LYS A 34 -7.26 -0.17 7.25
N THR A 35 -7.30 -0.72 6.03
CA THR A 35 -7.94 -2.01 5.71
C THR A 35 -6.93 -3.13 5.53
N LYS A 36 -5.65 -2.77 5.29
CA LYS A 36 -4.50 -3.67 5.23
C LYS A 36 -3.35 -3.05 6.02
N ILE A 37 -2.62 -3.85 6.79
CA ILE A 37 -1.40 -3.45 7.51
C ILE A 37 -0.39 -4.61 7.49
N SER A 38 0.90 -4.27 7.44
CA SER A 38 2.00 -5.21 7.60
C SER A 38 2.78 -4.86 8.87
N LEU A 39 3.05 -5.85 9.71
CA LEU A 39 3.72 -5.64 10.99
C LEU A 39 4.84 -6.66 11.18
N GLN A 40 5.99 -6.20 11.62
CA GLN A 40 7.03 -7.09 12.12
C GLN A 40 6.58 -7.74 13.43
N ARG A 41 6.94 -9.00 13.64
CA ARG A 41 6.70 -9.69 14.91
C ARG A 41 7.12 -8.83 16.10
N GLY A 42 6.25 -8.73 17.12
CA GLY A 42 6.44 -7.90 18.30
C GLY A 42 6.05 -6.43 18.12
N LYS A 43 5.88 -5.93 16.91
CA LYS A 43 5.43 -4.55 16.67
C LYS A 43 3.91 -4.43 16.79
N THR A 44 3.46 -3.19 17.01
CA THR A 44 2.04 -2.88 17.22
C THR A 44 1.59 -1.77 16.29
N TYR A 45 0.29 -1.79 15.96
CA TYR A 45 -0.39 -0.74 15.20
C TYR A 45 -1.77 -0.49 15.78
N THR A 46 -2.20 0.77 15.87
CA THR A 46 -3.53 1.12 16.38
C THR A 46 -4.51 1.38 15.23
N LEU A 47 -5.43 0.45 15.04
CA LEU A 47 -6.57 0.64 14.14
C LEU A 47 -7.59 1.58 14.81
N LYS A 48 -8.12 2.53 14.03
CA LYS A 48 -9.14 3.47 14.47
C LYS A 48 -10.35 3.40 13.53
N VAL A 49 -11.54 3.53 14.08
CA VAL A 49 -12.76 3.73 13.30
C VAL A 49 -13.07 5.21 13.26
N LYS A 50 -13.27 5.76 12.07
CA LYS A 50 -13.71 7.15 11.84
C LYS A 50 -15.21 7.17 11.51
N GLY A 51 -15.87 8.31 11.73
CA GLY A 51 -17.29 8.53 11.38
C GLY A 51 -18.30 7.97 12.37
N THR A 52 -17.89 7.59 13.59
CA THR A 52 -18.82 7.15 14.64
C THR A 52 -18.28 7.37 16.04
N LYS A 53 -19.19 7.66 16.97
CA LYS A 53 -18.93 7.67 18.43
C LYS A 53 -19.38 6.36 19.10
N LYS A 54 -19.94 5.40 18.35
CA LYS A 54 -20.44 4.14 18.89
C LYS A 54 -19.30 3.24 19.36
N LYS A 55 -19.56 2.43 20.40
CA LYS A 55 -18.62 1.44 20.93
C LYS A 55 -18.24 0.40 19.87
N VAL A 56 -16.95 0.17 19.69
CA VAL A 56 -16.38 -0.79 18.72
C VAL A 56 -15.99 -2.06 19.46
N LYS A 57 -16.46 -3.21 18.96
CA LYS A 57 -16.00 -4.55 19.42
C LYS A 57 -14.96 -5.07 18.44
N TRP A 58 -13.74 -5.29 18.92
CA TRP A 58 -12.61 -5.77 18.13
C TRP A 58 -12.43 -7.28 18.29
N SER A 59 -12.07 -7.97 17.21
CA SER A 59 -11.74 -9.40 17.23
C SER A 59 -10.68 -9.74 16.17
N SER A 60 -9.94 -10.82 16.41
CA SER A 60 -9.00 -11.40 15.45
C SER A 60 -9.47 -12.81 15.10
N ASN A 61 -9.41 -13.20 13.84
CA ASN A 61 -9.72 -14.56 13.39
C ASN A 61 -8.58 -15.54 13.67
N LYS A 62 -7.32 -15.04 13.82
CA LYS A 62 -6.14 -15.84 14.14
C LYS A 62 -5.31 -15.13 15.21
N LYS A 63 -5.68 -15.35 16.49
CA LYS A 63 -5.02 -14.72 17.64
C LYS A 63 -3.55 -15.11 17.78
N THR A 64 -3.16 -16.30 17.30
CA THR A 64 -1.77 -16.75 17.27
C THR A 64 -0.88 -15.93 16.34
N ILE A 65 -1.45 -15.30 15.31
CA ILE A 65 -0.73 -14.47 14.35
C ILE A 65 -0.79 -13.01 14.78
N ALA A 66 -1.98 -12.49 15.10
CA ALA A 66 -2.15 -11.12 15.57
C ALA A 66 -3.29 -11.02 16.57
N THR A 67 -3.05 -10.32 17.68
CA THR A 67 -4.06 -9.99 18.68
C THR A 67 -4.52 -8.54 18.54
N VAL A 68 -5.70 -8.22 19.09
CA VAL A 68 -6.21 -6.85 19.14
C VAL A 68 -6.85 -6.55 20.49
N THR A 69 -6.55 -5.37 21.04
CA THR A 69 -7.14 -4.90 22.30
C THR A 69 -8.49 -4.24 22.10
N ARG A 70 -9.22 -3.98 23.20
CA ARG A 70 -10.49 -3.19 23.16
C ARG A 70 -10.32 -1.79 22.60
N LYS A 71 -9.11 -1.20 22.65
CA LYS A 71 -8.76 0.13 22.10
C LYS A 71 -8.30 0.07 20.62
N GLY A 72 -8.34 -1.12 19.96
CA GLY A 72 -7.93 -1.29 18.58
C GLY A 72 -6.41 -1.44 18.36
N LYS A 73 -5.59 -1.56 19.43
CA LYS A 73 -4.16 -1.82 19.32
C LYS A 73 -3.94 -3.26 18.90
N VAL A 74 -3.43 -3.45 17.69
CA VAL A 74 -3.04 -4.74 17.10
C VAL A 74 -1.61 -5.05 17.48
N THR A 75 -1.32 -6.28 17.91
CA THR A 75 0.02 -6.77 18.22
C THR A 75 0.34 -7.97 17.34
N ALA A 76 1.46 -7.92 16.63
CA ALA A 76 1.96 -8.99 15.78
C ALA A 76 2.64 -10.09 16.63
N GLN A 77 2.14 -11.33 16.60
CA GLN A 77 2.61 -12.44 17.44
C GLN A 77 3.51 -13.42 16.67
N LYS A 78 3.00 -14.00 15.59
CA LYS A 78 3.73 -14.97 14.75
C LYS A 78 3.60 -14.60 13.29
N PRO A 79 4.58 -14.93 12.44
CA PRO A 79 4.48 -14.73 10.99
C PRO A 79 3.21 -15.36 10.42
N GLY A 80 2.60 -14.71 9.43
CA GLY A 80 1.38 -15.17 8.78
C GLY A 80 0.37 -14.04 8.58
N THR A 81 -0.83 -14.40 8.13
CA THR A 81 -1.91 -13.45 7.87
C THR A 81 -3.09 -13.66 8.82
N ALA A 82 -3.57 -12.58 9.42
CA ALA A 82 -4.78 -12.53 10.25
C ALA A 82 -5.72 -11.44 9.75
N VAL A 83 -7.02 -11.57 10.08
CA VAL A 83 -8.03 -10.53 9.81
C VAL A 83 -8.52 -9.99 11.15
N ILE A 84 -8.33 -8.69 11.34
CA ILE A 84 -8.89 -7.95 12.48
C ILE A 84 -10.24 -7.38 12.05
N THR A 85 -11.26 -7.65 12.86
CA THR A 85 -12.64 -7.18 12.62
C THR A 85 -13.06 -6.18 13.68
N ALA A 86 -13.53 -5.01 13.23
CA ALA A 86 -14.23 -4.03 14.04
C ALA A 86 -15.73 -4.17 13.84
N LYS A 87 -16.48 -4.59 14.86
CA LYS A 87 -17.95 -4.69 14.83
C LYS A 87 -18.57 -3.49 15.53
N ILE A 88 -19.48 -2.81 14.81
CA ILE A 88 -20.22 -1.63 15.28
C ILE A 88 -21.71 -1.88 15.03
N GLY A 89 -22.43 -2.25 16.07
CA GLY A 89 -23.81 -2.74 15.91
C GLY A 89 -23.84 -4.00 15.05
N LYS A 90 -24.61 -3.97 13.95
CA LYS A 90 -24.71 -5.08 12.97
C LYS A 90 -23.62 -5.04 11.89
N LYS A 91 -22.89 -3.92 11.71
CA LYS A 91 -21.88 -3.75 10.65
C LYS A 91 -20.49 -4.24 11.09
N LYS A 92 -19.74 -4.85 10.15
CA LYS A 92 -18.39 -5.38 10.36
C LYS A 92 -17.42 -4.69 9.37
N TYR A 93 -16.28 -4.22 9.87
CA TYR A 93 -15.19 -3.62 9.09
C TYR A 93 -13.95 -4.46 9.31
N LYS A 94 -13.30 -4.88 8.24
CA LYS A 94 -12.18 -5.83 8.29
C LYS A 94 -10.86 -5.14 7.93
N CYS A 95 -9.77 -5.53 8.60
CA CYS A 95 -8.41 -5.17 8.26
C CYS A 95 -7.57 -6.43 8.13
N LYS A 96 -6.92 -6.64 6.98
CA LYS A 96 -5.97 -7.74 6.76
C LYS A 96 -4.63 -7.35 7.38
N VAL A 97 -4.11 -8.18 8.28
CA VAL A 97 -2.83 -7.98 8.98
C VAL A 97 -1.86 -9.05 8.52
N LYS A 98 -0.78 -8.66 7.84
CA LYS A 98 0.34 -9.54 7.52
C LYS A 98 1.41 -9.36 8.60
N VAL A 99 1.80 -10.43 9.27
CA VAL A 99 2.88 -10.43 10.26
C VAL A 99 4.10 -11.11 9.64
N TRP A 100 5.23 -10.45 9.73
CA TRP A 100 6.52 -10.97 9.28
C TRP A 100 7.55 -10.94 10.42
N GLN A 101 8.59 -11.74 10.31
CA GLN A 101 9.66 -11.80 11.29
C GLN A 101 11.00 -11.55 10.61
N LYS A 102 11.79 -10.62 11.16
CA LYS A 102 13.18 -10.44 10.74
C LYS A 102 13.98 -11.67 11.19
N THR A 103 14.45 -12.44 10.25
CA THR A 103 15.38 -13.53 10.56
C THR A 103 16.76 -12.94 10.84
N THR A 104 17.14 -12.93 12.11
CA THR A 104 18.51 -12.59 12.53
C THR A 104 19.37 -13.86 12.47
N LYS A 105 19.60 -14.41 11.30
CA LYS A 105 20.74 -15.32 11.13
C LYS A 105 21.93 -14.47 10.73
N LYS A 106 22.86 -14.28 11.69
CA LYS A 106 24.20 -13.77 11.46
C LYS A 106 24.85 -14.65 10.41
N PRO A 107 25.38 -14.12 9.28
CA PRO A 107 26.09 -14.94 8.33
C PRO A 107 27.35 -15.50 9.00
N THR A 108 27.41 -16.80 9.15
CA THR A 108 28.66 -17.51 9.48
C THR A 108 29.53 -17.44 8.25
N LYS A 109 30.68 -16.78 8.36
CA LYS A 109 31.72 -16.77 7.34
C LYS A 109 32.24 -18.19 7.18
N THR A 110 32.07 -18.81 6.02
CA THR A 110 33.01 -19.75 5.40
C THR A 110 32.48 -20.11 4.01
N ASN A 111 33.20 -19.76 3.02
CA ASN A 111 33.59 -20.48 1.78
C ASN A 111 33.70 -19.57 0.57
N THR A 112 34.71 -19.79 -0.19
CA THR A 112 35.17 -19.20 -1.44
C THR A 112 34.25 -19.41 -2.65
N GLU A 113 32.96 -19.67 -2.47
CA GLU A 113 32.00 -19.63 -3.57
C GLU A 113 31.41 -18.21 -3.69
N PRO A 114 31.18 -17.70 -4.90
CA PRO A 114 30.55 -16.42 -5.09
C PRO A 114 29.19 -16.43 -4.38
N ASN A 115 28.89 -15.37 -3.61
CA ASN A 115 27.62 -15.27 -2.90
C ASN A 115 26.46 -15.49 -3.87
N PRO A 116 25.49 -16.35 -3.52
CA PRO A 116 24.34 -16.62 -4.38
C PRO A 116 23.61 -15.31 -4.76
N ILE A 117 23.12 -15.24 -5.99
CA ILE A 117 22.32 -14.11 -6.47
C ILE A 117 21.08 -13.97 -5.60
N GLY A 118 20.67 -12.75 -5.31
CA GLY A 118 19.54 -12.45 -4.44
C GLY A 118 19.91 -12.37 -2.95
N THR A 119 21.20 -12.41 -2.62
CA THR A 119 21.67 -12.13 -1.25
C THR A 119 21.93 -10.64 -1.05
N ARG A 120 22.02 -10.19 0.21
CA ARG A 120 22.31 -8.80 0.54
C ARG A 120 23.62 -8.28 -0.06
N VAL A 121 24.63 -9.14 -0.18
CA VAL A 121 25.95 -8.80 -0.72
C VAL A 121 26.04 -9.02 -2.24
N ASN A 122 25.11 -9.77 -2.80
CA ASN A 122 24.95 -10.00 -4.24
C ASN A 122 23.45 -9.94 -4.61
N PRO A 123 22.82 -8.74 -4.58
CA PRO A 123 21.42 -8.58 -4.93
C PRO A 123 21.18 -8.85 -6.41
N ALA A 124 20.02 -9.42 -6.73
CA ALA A 124 19.61 -9.68 -8.10
C ALA A 124 19.30 -8.39 -8.86
N ASP A 125 19.57 -8.38 -10.15
CA ASP A 125 19.09 -7.34 -11.06
C ASP A 125 17.70 -7.75 -11.60
N PRO A 126 16.64 -6.98 -11.36
CA PRO A 126 15.29 -7.34 -11.80
C PRO A 126 15.14 -7.36 -13.33
N ARG A 127 16.06 -6.71 -14.08
CA ARG A 127 16.06 -6.72 -15.55
C ARG A 127 16.44 -8.07 -16.16
N THR A 128 17.08 -8.92 -15.40
CA THR A 128 17.46 -10.28 -15.87
C THR A 128 16.31 -11.28 -15.82
N GLY A 129 15.20 -10.91 -15.15
CA GLY A 129 14.10 -11.82 -14.87
C GLY A 129 14.38 -12.69 -13.64
N ILE A 130 13.45 -12.72 -12.72
CA ILE A 130 13.57 -13.38 -11.42
C ILE A 130 12.41 -14.33 -11.23
N THR A 131 12.69 -15.59 -10.92
CA THR A 131 11.68 -16.56 -10.51
C THR A 131 11.86 -16.85 -9.03
N LEU A 132 10.81 -16.69 -8.24
CA LEU A 132 10.83 -16.89 -6.79
C LEU A 132 9.65 -17.70 -6.30
N ASP A 133 9.91 -18.60 -5.34
CA ASP A 133 8.88 -19.23 -4.54
C ASP A 133 8.49 -18.29 -3.40
N THR A 134 7.31 -17.69 -3.49
CA THR A 134 6.72 -16.85 -2.47
C THR A 134 5.77 -17.66 -1.58
N THR A 135 5.24 -17.04 -0.54
CA THR A 135 4.23 -17.69 0.32
C THR A 135 2.92 -18.01 -0.40
N GLY A 136 2.64 -17.37 -1.52
CA GLY A 136 1.45 -17.57 -2.35
C GLY A 136 1.63 -18.59 -3.46
N GLY A 137 2.88 -18.78 -3.92
CA GLY A 137 3.22 -19.64 -5.05
C GLY A 137 4.50 -19.20 -5.73
N THR A 138 4.82 -19.80 -6.88
CA THR A 138 5.98 -19.44 -7.71
C THR A 138 5.59 -18.31 -8.66
N VAL A 139 6.34 -17.22 -8.60
CA VAL A 139 6.15 -16.04 -9.44
C VAL A 139 7.40 -15.77 -10.27
N TYR A 140 7.20 -15.38 -11.52
CA TYR A 140 8.22 -14.77 -12.35
C TYR A 140 7.92 -13.28 -12.48
N PHE A 141 8.95 -12.43 -12.39
CA PHE A 141 8.85 -11.02 -12.72
C PHE A 141 10.15 -10.52 -13.36
N LYS A 142 10.00 -9.53 -14.23
CA LYS A 142 11.12 -8.89 -14.93
C LYS A 142 10.82 -7.39 -15.07
N LEU A 143 11.75 -6.55 -14.64
CA LEU A 143 11.70 -5.12 -14.90
C LEU A 143 12.01 -4.89 -16.39
N THR A 144 11.07 -4.32 -17.12
CA THR A 144 11.17 -4.09 -18.57
C THR A 144 11.41 -2.62 -18.92
N GLU A 145 10.87 -1.70 -18.12
CA GLU A 145 11.02 -0.26 -18.34
C GLU A 145 11.27 0.47 -17.02
N THR A 146 12.06 1.54 -17.08
CA THR A 146 12.24 2.51 -15.99
C THR A 146 12.12 3.90 -16.60
N LEU A 147 11.00 4.57 -16.33
CA LEU A 147 10.69 5.89 -16.85
C LEU A 147 10.87 6.92 -15.73
N LYS A 148 11.35 8.15 -16.05
CA LYS A 148 11.63 9.18 -15.04
C LYS A 148 11.00 10.50 -15.40
N GLY A 149 10.62 11.26 -14.36
CA GLY A 149 10.11 12.63 -14.51
C GLY A 149 8.98 12.69 -15.52
N GLN A 150 9.14 13.53 -16.54
CA GLN A 150 8.11 13.78 -17.56
C GLN A 150 7.70 12.51 -18.34
N GLU A 151 8.61 11.56 -18.58
CA GLU A 151 8.28 10.30 -19.26
C GLU A 151 7.38 9.44 -18.39
N ALA A 152 7.66 9.37 -17.09
CA ALA A 152 6.83 8.67 -16.13
C ALA A 152 5.44 9.32 -16.03
N GLU A 153 5.38 10.65 -15.91
CA GLU A 153 4.12 11.40 -15.88
C GLU A 153 3.29 11.17 -17.15
N ASN A 154 3.91 11.26 -18.33
CA ASN A 154 3.23 11.04 -19.62
C ASN A 154 2.67 9.61 -19.71
N ARG A 155 3.41 8.60 -19.25
CA ARG A 155 2.94 7.21 -19.24
C ARG A 155 1.75 7.05 -18.29
N LEU A 156 1.78 7.65 -17.11
CA LEU A 156 0.69 7.63 -16.15
C LEU A 156 -0.56 8.31 -16.74
N LEU A 157 -0.43 9.45 -17.40
CA LEU A 157 -1.54 10.13 -18.09
C LEU A 157 -2.16 9.25 -19.18
N GLN A 158 -1.34 8.56 -19.98
CA GLN A 158 -1.83 7.61 -20.99
C GLN A 158 -2.62 6.44 -20.39
N MET A 159 -2.36 6.14 -19.13
CA MET A 159 -3.09 5.13 -18.36
C MET A 159 -4.32 5.71 -17.64
N ASN A 160 -4.80 6.91 -18.04
CA ASN A 160 -5.92 7.65 -17.45
C ASN A 160 -5.73 7.96 -15.95
N GLN A 161 -4.50 8.30 -15.58
CA GLN A 161 -4.16 8.57 -14.19
C GLN A 161 -4.15 10.08 -13.90
N SER A 162 -4.71 10.47 -12.76
CA SER A 162 -4.69 11.85 -12.31
C SER A 162 -3.33 12.20 -11.71
N LEU A 163 -2.53 13.02 -12.41
CA LEU A 163 -1.28 13.52 -11.87
C LEU A 163 -1.48 14.44 -10.67
N GLU A 164 -2.62 15.13 -10.57
CA GLU A 164 -2.93 15.95 -9.40
C GLU A 164 -3.00 15.10 -8.14
N GLU A 165 -3.63 13.94 -8.21
CA GLU A 165 -3.73 13.03 -7.08
C GLU A 165 -2.40 12.38 -6.73
N ILE A 166 -1.55 12.10 -7.73
CA ILE A 166 -0.18 11.60 -7.53
C ILE A 166 0.70 12.69 -6.88
N LYS A 167 0.48 13.96 -7.23
CA LYS A 167 1.25 15.10 -6.70
C LYS A 167 0.69 15.66 -5.39
N GLN A 168 -0.57 15.39 -5.05
CA GLN A 168 -1.26 15.83 -3.83
C GLN A 168 -1.06 14.91 -2.62
N GLY A 169 -0.10 13.98 -2.65
CA GLY A 169 0.28 13.19 -1.47
C GLY A 169 0.58 14.10 -0.26
N GLU A 170 0.49 13.55 0.96
CA GLU A 170 0.69 14.29 2.23
C GLU A 170 2.08 14.94 2.37
N TYR A 171 2.94 14.86 1.35
CA TYR A 171 4.37 15.20 1.45
C TYR A 171 4.84 16.07 0.28
N GLU A 172 5.76 16.97 0.61
CA GLU A 172 6.45 17.78 -0.40
C GLU A 172 7.42 16.92 -1.20
N HIS A 173 7.24 16.86 -2.52
CA HIS A 173 8.12 16.13 -3.43
C HIS A 173 9.37 16.94 -3.86
N THR A 174 9.72 17.98 -3.09
CA THR A 174 10.87 18.84 -3.36
C THR A 174 12.16 18.03 -3.30
N GLY A 175 12.97 18.09 -4.34
CA GLY A 175 14.25 17.35 -4.43
C GLY A 175 14.10 15.87 -4.79
N THR A 176 12.91 15.46 -5.26
CA THR A 176 12.65 14.10 -5.75
C THR A 176 12.23 14.10 -7.22
N THR A 177 12.37 12.97 -7.87
CA THR A 177 11.88 12.71 -9.24
C THR A 177 10.95 11.52 -9.22
N LEU A 178 9.82 11.64 -9.91
CA LEU A 178 8.90 10.51 -10.12
C LEU A 178 9.57 9.48 -11.02
N VAL A 179 9.60 8.23 -10.58
CA VAL A 179 10.12 7.09 -11.35
C VAL A 179 9.04 6.03 -11.44
N LEU A 180 8.74 5.61 -12.66
CA LEU A 180 7.79 4.54 -12.95
C LEU A 180 8.54 3.30 -13.40
N PHE A 181 8.42 2.21 -12.66
CA PHE A 181 8.93 0.89 -12.98
C PHE A 181 7.83 0.06 -13.62
N VAL A 182 8.13 -0.57 -14.74
CA VAL A 182 7.20 -1.44 -15.47
C VAL A 182 7.75 -2.86 -15.47
N TYR A 183 6.94 -3.80 -15.05
CA TYR A 183 7.32 -5.20 -14.94
C TYR A 183 6.44 -6.09 -15.81
N ASP A 184 7.04 -7.12 -16.40
CA ASP A 184 6.32 -8.32 -16.82
C ASP A 184 6.22 -9.26 -15.62
N VAL A 185 5.02 -9.73 -15.32
CA VAL A 185 4.74 -10.60 -14.18
C VAL A 185 3.95 -11.83 -14.65
N GLN A 186 4.33 -13.00 -14.13
CA GLN A 186 3.63 -14.26 -14.39
C GLN A 186 3.40 -15.03 -13.09
N ALA A 187 2.18 -15.49 -12.90
CA ALA A 187 1.83 -16.47 -11.88
C ALA A 187 2.19 -17.87 -12.39
N VAL A 188 3.39 -18.37 -12.06
CA VAL A 188 3.93 -19.62 -12.61
C VAL A 188 3.21 -20.82 -12.04
N ASN A 189 3.07 -20.89 -10.69
CA ASN A 189 2.44 -22.01 -10.00
C ASN A 189 1.91 -21.60 -8.62
N GLY A 190 0.94 -22.34 -8.09
CA GLY A 190 0.46 -22.17 -6.72
C GLY A 190 -0.69 -21.17 -6.54
N PHE A 191 -1.15 -20.51 -7.60
CA PHE A 191 -2.18 -19.46 -7.55
C PHE A 191 -3.57 -19.94 -8.01
N ALA A 192 -3.91 -21.19 -7.73
CA ALA A 192 -5.20 -21.76 -8.15
C ALA A 192 -6.36 -21.32 -7.25
N ALA A 193 -6.12 -21.23 -5.93
CA ALA A 193 -7.14 -20.86 -4.94
C ALA A 193 -7.16 -19.36 -4.61
N TYR A 194 -5.99 -18.70 -4.69
CA TYR A 194 -5.82 -17.28 -4.43
C TYR A 194 -4.94 -16.68 -5.53
N PRO A 195 -5.44 -15.68 -6.27
CA PRO A 195 -4.67 -15.08 -7.33
C PRO A 195 -3.44 -14.34 -6.79
N LEU A 196 -2.38 -14.29 -7.60
CA LEU A 196 -1.21 -13.48 -7.35
C LEU A 196 -1.61 -12.01 -7.23
N ASN A 197 -1.16 -11.36 -6.17
CA ASN A 197 -1.33 -9.94 -5.95
C ASN A 197 0.04 -9.25 -6.08
N GLY A 198 0.08 -8.03 -6.62
CA GLY A 198 1.32 -7.26 -6.75
C GLY A 198 2.08 -7.08 -5.44
N LEU A 199 1.38 -7.05 -4.30
CA LEU A 199 2.00 -7.02 -2.97
C LEU A 199 2.73 -8.31 -2.58
N ASP A 200 2.51 -9.41 -3.30
CA ASP A 200 3.27 -10.66 -3.09
C ASP A 200 4.67 -10.56 -3.69
N ILE A 201 4.85 -9.66 -4.66
CA ILE A 201 6.13 -9.40 -5.35
C ILE A 201 6.82 -8.18 -4.74
N ILE A 202 6.09 -7.06 -4.64
CA ILE A 202 6.61 -5.80 -4.09
C ILE A 202 6.18 -5.72 -2.62
N ASN A 203 6.96 -6.34 -1.75
CA ASN A 203 6.71 -6.28 -0.30
C ASN A 203 7.52 -5.16 0.37
N SER A 204 7.70 -4.04 -0.31
CA SER A 204 8.66 -3.02 0.03
C SER A 204 8.07 -1.87 0.82
N TYR A 205 7.78 -2.11 2.09
CA TYR A 205 7.71 -0.99 3.03
C TYR A 205 9.10 -0.56 3.55
N THR A 206 10.17 -1.18 3.05
CA THR A 206 11.53 -0.90 3.49
C THR A 206 12.45 -0.94 2.29
N LEU A 207 12.75 0.24 1.76
CA LEU A 207 13.79 0.41 0.75
C LEU A 207 15.15 0.62 1.43
N TYR A 208 16.18 0.14 0.80
CA TYR A 208 17.56 0.29 1.24
C TYR A 208 18.34 1.05 0.19
N ASP A 209 19.43 1.71 0.60
CA ASP A 209 20.37 2.28 -0.35
C ASP A 209 20.93 1.22 -1.32
N GLY A 210 21.55 1.65 -2.41
CA GLY A 210 22.09 0.73 -3.41
C GLY A 210 23.15 -0.23 -2.87
N THR A 211 23.69 0.00 -1.65
CA THR A 211 24.64 -0.90 -0.96
C THR A 211 23.93 -1.90 -0.04
N CYS A 212 22.62 -1.86 0.06
CA CYS A 212 21.82 -2.66 0.98
C CYS A 212 22.18 -2.45 2.47
N SER A 213 22.84 -1.34 2.83
CA SER A 213 23.39 -1.12 4.17
C SER A 213 22.51 -0.22 5.03
N LYS A 214 21.87 0.78 4.45
CA LYS A 214 21.01 1.73 5.14
C LYS A 214 19.57 1.63 4.66
N ASN A 215 18.67 1.69 5.63
CA ASN A 215 17.25 1.86 5.34
C ASN A 215 17.01 3.32 4.91
N ILE A 216 16.35 3.50 3.78
CA ILE A 216 15.99 4.82 3.27
C ILE A 216 14.67 5.21 3.93
N LYS A 217 14.69 6.27 4.74
CA LYS A 217 13.53 6.67 5.56
C LYS A 217 12.50 7.51 4.83
N ASN A 218 12.80 8.07 3.67
CA ASN A 218 11.98 9.10 3.03
C ASN A 218 11.64 8.81 1.58
N ILE A 219 11.64 7.56 1.17
CA ILE A 219 11.06 7.19 -0.12
C ILE A 219 9.62 6.81 0.12
N GLU A 220 8.73 7.60 -0.42
CA GLU A 220 7.32 7.31 -0.48
C GLU A 220 7.04 6.47 -1.70
N SER A 221 6.68 5.24 -1.47
CA SER A 221 6.03 4.43 -2.48
C SER A 221 4.57 4.81 -2.49
N PHE A 222 4.11 5.38 -3.57
CA PHE A 222 2.69 5.47 -3.85
C PHE A 222 2.19 4.06 -4.17
N TYR A 223 1.79 3.35 -3.15
CA TYR A 223 0.78 2.34 -3.33
C TYR A 223 -0.49 3.13 -3.63
N LEU A 224 -0.88 3.16 -4.87
CA LEU A 224 -2.17 3.66 -5.28
C LEU A 224 -3.21 2.75 -4.64
N SER A 225 -3.60 3.17 -3.42
CA SER A 225 -4.51 2.45 -2.55
C SER A 225 -5.95 2.67 -3.04
N GLU A 226 -6.76 1.67 -2.85
CA GLU A 226 -8.23 1.63 -2.81
C GLU A 226 -8.95 2.92 -3.26
N GLY A 227 -9.34 2.96 -4.49
CA GLY A 227 -10.00 4.07 -5.19
C GLY A 227 -9.41 4.29 -6.57
N TYR A 228 -8.22 3.77 -6.82
CA TYR A 228 -7.49 3.83 -8.06
C TYR A 228 -7.36 2.43 -8.66
N GLU A 229 -8.47 1.74 -8.85
CA GLU A 229 -8.51 0.40 -9.45
C GLU A 229 -7.89 0.35 -10.85
N ALA A 230 -7.65 1.51 -11.47
CA ALA A 230 -7.11 1.62 -12.81
C ALA A 230 -5.60 1.80 -12.88
N MET A 231 -4.91 2.14 -11.77
CA MET A 231 -3.55 2.66 -11.85
C MET A 231 -2.44 1.64 -11.71
N ILE A 232 -2.57 0.75 -10.78
CA ILE A 232 -1.62 -0.33 -10.62
C ILE A 232 -2.47 -1.55 -10.41
N PRO A 233 -2.28 -2.59 -11.18
CA PRO A 233 -2.80 -3.87 -10.80
C PRO A 233 -2.04 -4.38 -9.57
N THR A 234 -2.11 -3.64 -8.42
CA THR A 234 -1.88 -4.24 -7.12
C THR A 234 -2.87 -5.37 -6.88
N ASN A 235 -4.00 -5.32 -7.58
CA ASN A 235 -4.91 -6.41 -7.81
C ASN A 235 -4.55 -7.13 -9.12
N LEU A 236 -3.28 -7.54 -9.26
CA LEU A 236 -2.93 -8.60 -10.18
C LEU A 236 -3.69 -9.83 -9.71
N ASN A 237 -4.92 -10.01 -10.19
CA ASN A 237 -5.67 -11.24 -9.95
C ASN A 237 -5.20 -12.29 -10.96
N LEU A 238 -3.91 -12.63 -10.93
CA LEU A 238 -3.33 -13.61 -11.83
C LEU A 238 -3.41 -15.00 -11.22
N TYR A 239 -4.17 -15.86 -11.87
CA TYR A 239 -4.17 -17.29 -11.58
C TYR A 239 -2.99 -17.97 -12.27
N THR A 240 -2.64 -19.18 -11.82
CA THR A 240 -1.54 -19.97 -12.38
C THR A 240 -1.57 -20.00 -13.90
N GLY A 241 -0.45 -19.68 -14.54
CA GLY A 241 -0.26 -19.60 -15.99
C GLY A 241 -0.56 -18.22 -16.59
N ALA A 242 -1.24 -17.34 -15.88
CA ALA A 242 -1.55 -15.99 -16.38
C ALA A 242 -0.36 -15.03 -16.23
N SER A 243 -0.29 -14.05 -17.11
CA SER A 243 0.72 -12.97 -17.12
C SER A 243 0.06 -11.62 -17.27
N SER A 244 0.71 -10.59 -16.75
CA SER A 244 0.30 -9.19 -16.90
C SER A 244 1.49 -8.26 -16.75
N LYS A 245 1.28 -6.99 -17.08
CA LYS A 245 2.19 -5.92 -16.67
C LYS A 245 1.82 -5.46 -15.26
N MET A 246 2.85 -5.12 -14.48
CA MET A 246 2.73 -4.46 -13.19
C MET A 246 3.49 -3.14 -13.25
N TYR A 247 2.96 -2.14 -12.57
CA TYR A 247 3.52 -0.79 -12.54
C TYR A 247 3.76 -0.37 -11.09
N GLU A 248 4.89 0.25 -10.82
CA GLU A 248 5.24 0.80 -9.51
C GLU A 248 5.78 2.22 -9.72
N ALA A 249 5.14 3.20 -9.10
CA ALA A 249 5.59 4.59 -9.14
C ALA A 249 6.19 4.99 -7.78
N LEU A 250 7.38 5.59 -7.79
CA LEU A 250 8.10 6.04 -6.61
C LEU A 250 8.62 7.46 -6.81
N TRP A 251 8.53 8.29 -5.77
CA TRP A 251 9.28 9.55 -5.70
C TRP A 251 10.66 9.28 -5.12
N ILE A 252 11.68 9.42 -5.95
CA ILE A 252 13.05 9.06 -5.61
C ILE A 252 13.90 10.33 -5.48
N PRO A 253 14.71 10.51 -4.40
CA PRO A 253 15.63 11.62 -4.26
C PRO A 253 16.54 11.77 -5.47
N ASN A 254 16.72 13.00 -5.95
CA ASN A 254 17.44 13.29 -7.20
C ASN A 254 18.89 12.81 -7.19
N GLU A 255 19.52 12.75 -6.02
CA GLU A 255 20.89 12.27 -5.84
C GLU A 255 21.02 10.75 -5.85
N MET A 256 19.88 10.03 -5.81
CA MET A 256 19.89 8.57 -5.74
C MET A 256 19.98 7.97 -7.14
N THR A 257 20.93 7.07 -7.34
CA THR A 257 21.14 6.34 -8.59
C THR A 257 20.76 4.87 -8.53
N SER A 258 20.51 4.37 -7.32
CA SER A 258 20.09 2.98 -7.08
C SER A 258 19.49 2.80 -5.70
N PHE A 259 18.60 1.84 -5.57
CA PHE A 259 18.12 1.35 -4.27
C PHE A 259 17.98 -0.18 -4.29
N SER A 260 17.79 -0.77 -3.14
CA SER A 260 17.57 -2.20 -3.00
C SER A 260 16.32 -2.47 -2.17
N ASN A 261 15.67 -3.57 -2.51
CA ASN A 261 14.42 -4.03 -1.94
C ASN A 261 14.56 -5.49 -1.50
N GLN A 262 13.71 -5.93 -0.57
CA GLN A 262 13.62 -7.32 -0.10
C GLN A 262 12.29 -7.92 -0.52
N ILE A 263 12.34 -9.02 -1.26
CA ILE A 263 11.19 -9.88 -1.52
C ILE A 263 11.31 -11.10 -0.61
N TYR A 264 10.25 -11.47 0.08
CA TYR A 264 10.30 -12.64 0.96
C TYR A 264 9.88 -13.91 0.24
N THR A 265 10.81 -14.89 0.20
CA THR A 265 10.54 -16.21 -0.33
C THR A 265 9.55 -16.99 0.55
N LYS A 266 9.11 -18.16 0.07
CA LYS A 266 8.21 -19.08 0.79
C LYS A 266 8.70 -19.42 2.20
N ASN A 267 10.00 -19.51 2.39
CA ASN A 267 10.63 -19.80 3.68
C ASN A 267 10.86 -18.54 4.53
N LEU A 268 10.28 -17.41 4.16
CA LEU A 268 10.46 -16.09 4.80
C LEU A 268 11.91 -15.61 4.80
N THR A 269 12.72 -16.13 3.87
CA THR A 269 14.10 -15.67 3.66
C THR A 269 14.05 -14.44 2.76
N PRO A 270 14.75 -13.35 3.09
CA PRO A 270 14.78 -12.18 2.22
C PRO A 270 15.60 -12.48 0.97
N TYR A 271 15.01 -12.26 -0.19
CA TYR A 271 15.65 -12.20 -1.48
C TYR A 271 15.85 -10.73 -1.85
N TRP A 272 17.09 -10.33 -2.10
CA TRP A 272 17.47 -8.95 -2.36
C TRP A 272 17.49 -8.64 -3.84
N VAL A 273 16.84 -7.54 -4.20
CA VAL A 273 16.78 -7.02 -5.57
C VAL A 273 17.35 -5.61 -5.57
N ARG A 274 18.22 -5.28 -6.53
CA ARG A 274 18.79 -3.94 -6.68
C ARG A 274 18.30 -3.31 -7.97
N TYR A 275 17.77 -2.12 -7.84
CA TYR A 275 17.33 -1.25 -8.92
C TYR A 275 18.41 -0.21 -9.20
N GLN A 276 18.75 -0.06 -10.48
CA GLN A 276 19.68 0.97 -10.98
C GLN A 276 18.96 1.79 -12.03
N PHE A 277 19.11 3.11 -12.02
CA PHE A 277 18.42 4.05 -12.89
C PHE A 277 19.19 5.34 -13.13
#